data_2ef59caa04e9198e4a1d5b58c3b582f5
#
_entry.id   2ef59caa04e9198e4a1d5b58c3b582f5
#
_cell.length_a   1.000
_cell.length_b   1.000
_cell.length_c   1.000
_cell.angle_alpha   90.00
_cell.angle_beta   90.00
_cell.angle_gamma   90.00
#
_symmetry.space_group_name_H-M   'P 1'
#
loop_
_entity.id
_entity.type
_entity.pdbx_description
1 polymer ?
#
loop_
_entity_poly.entity_id
_entity_poly.type
_entity_poly.pdbx_seq_one_letter_code
_entity_poly.pdbx_strand_id
1 'polypeptide(L)'
;GLGDVYKRQMPNSEQLLVKYPTSSSREKVMGWVLSQQAWIQKKRQKSLGKEDTNRAFFEKLFSEHEIVLLDVKRKVRVSSVRKESGVFDDEVVLWIKDANISREQFLEVLVKTIKKWALKALQEEFELKLAQMGPFRYPYRKFFLTSAKTRWGSCSSRGHVRIHWNTVFVTKSERDYLYTHEAAHLTEMNHSPRFWQLVEVHCPGYKRARTILHSRTLGFL
;
A
#
# COMPACT_ATOMS: atom_id res chain seq x y z
N GLY A 1 9.15 5.20 35.62
CA GLY A 1 8.59 4.73 34.37
C GLY A 1 9.43 3.58 33.84
N LEU A 2 8.82 2.65 33.13
CA LEU A 2 9.51 1.55 32.45
C LEU A 2 10.10 2.09 31.12
N GLY A 3 11.16 2.89 31.20
CA GLY A 3 11.69 3.75 30.13
C GLY A 3 11.98 3.03 28.82
N ASP A 4 12.44 1.87 28.69
CA ASP A 4 12.85 1.22 27.42
C ASP A 4 12.15 -0.13 27.15
N VAL A 5 10.86 -0.26 27.53
CA VAL A 5 10.09 -1.46 27.21
C VAL A 5 9.58 -1.39 25.77
N TYR A 6 10.07 -2.29 24.93
CA TYR A 6 9.68 -2.43 23.54
C TYR A 6 8.72 -3.61 23.35
N LYS A 7 7.60 -3.38 22.66
CA LYS A 7 6.63 -4.42 22.31
C LYS A 7 6.50 -4.58 20.80
N ARG A 8 6.54 -5.82 20.31
CA ARG A 8 6.31 -6.17 18.92
C ARG A 8 5.49 -7.45 18.83
N GLN A 9 4.39 -7.41 18.09
CA GLN A 9 3.70 -8.64 17.70
C GLN A 9 4.55 -9.38 16.67
N MET A 10 4.75 -10.67 16.85
CA MET A 10 5.46 -11.49 15.87
C MET A 10 4.57 -11.67 14.64
N PRO A 11 5.11 -11.57 13.42
CA PRO A 11 4.36 -11.85 12.20
C PRO A 11 3.77 -13.27 12.25
N ASN A 12 2.52 -13.41 11.83
CA ASN A 12 1.82 -14.70 11.71
C ASN A 12 1.78 -15.54 12.99
N SER A 13 1.82 -14.92 14.17
CA SER A 13 1.72 -15.64 15.43
C SER A 13 0.85 -14.88 16.45
N GLU A 14 0.22 -15.63 17.34
CA GLU A 14 -0.48 -15.06 18.50
C GLU A 14 0.48 -14.52 19.57
N GLN A 15 1.77 -14.72 19.39
CA GLN A 15 2.79 -14.36 20.36
C GLN A 15 3.10 -12.87 20.35
N LEU A 16 3.24 -12.31 21.53
CA LEU A 16 3.71 -10.95 21.77
C LEU A 16 5.15 -11.00 22.29
N LEU A 17 6.09 -10.46 21.49
CA LEU A 17 7.47 -10.28 21.94
C LEU A 17 7.55 -8.98 22.75
N VAL A 18 7.95 -9.11 24.03
CA VAL A 18 8.23 -7.99 24.90
C VAL A 18 9.71 -7.99 25.26
N LYS A 19 10.45 -6.97 24.85
CA LYS A 19 11.85 -6.75 25.25
C LYS A 19 11.88 -5.70 26.37
N TYR A 20 12.56 -5.97 27.43
CA TYR A 20 12.66 -5.08 28.58
C TYR A 20 14.07 -5.18 29.21
N PRO A 21 14.53 -4.12 29.91
CA PRO A 21 15.82 -4.14 30.61
C PRO A 21 15.87 -5.23 31.67
N THR A 22 17.02 -5.87 31.83
CA THR A 22 17.24 -6.91 32.84
C THR A 22 17.05 -6.43 34.28
N SER A 23 17.14 -5.12 34.52
CA SER A 23 16.85 -4.47 35.81
C SER A 23 15.37 -4.38 36.15
N SER A 24 14.47 -4.68 35.23
CA SER A 24 13.01 -4.64 35.44
C SER A 24 12.49 -5.98 35.99
N SER A 25 11.67 -5.98 37.05
CA SER A 25 11.08 -7.20 37.53
C SER A 25 10.01 -7.72 36.53
N ARG A 26 9.94 -9.03 36.40
CA ARG A 26 8.94 -9.72 35.53
C ARG A 26 7.50 -9.31 35.87
N GLU A 27 7.18 -9.15 37.15
CA GLU A 27 5.84 -8.78 37.62
C GLU A 27 5.45 -7.38 37.14
N LYS A 28 6.37 -6.39 37.23
CA LYS A 28 6.15 -5.02 36.74
C LYS A 28 5.93 -5.00 35.21
N VAL A 29 6.69 -5.83 34.47
CA VAL A 29 6.53 -5.95 33.01
C VAL A 29 5.21 -6.60 32.66
N MET A 30 4.79 -7.67 33.39
CA MET A 30 3.48 -8.31 33.19
C MET A 30 2.32 -7.37 33.50
N GLY A 31 2.40 -6.60 34.61
CA GLY A 31 1.39 -5.58 34.93
C GLY A 31 1.26 -4.53 33.83
N TRP A 32 2.39 -4.09 33.26
CA TRP A 32 2.38 -3.18 32.11
C TRP A 32 1.78 -3.84 30.84
N VAL A 33 2.11 -5.10 30.53
CA VAL A 33 1.52 -5.82 29.40
C VAL A 33 0.01 -5.94 29.56
N LEU A 34 -0.48 -6.25 30.73
CA LEU A 34 -1.92 -6.31 31.04
C LEU A 34 -2.59 -4.95 30.82
N SER A 35 -1.95 -3.85 31.21
CA SER A 35 -2.48 -2.50 30.92
C SER A 35 -2.57 -2.17 29.44
N GLN A 36 -1.88 -2.92 28.56
CA GLN A 36 -1.89 -2.73 27.11
C GLN A 36 -2.92 -3.64 26.37
N GLN A 37 -3.81 -4.33 27.08
CA GLN A 37 -4.74 -5.29 26.48
C GLN A 37 -5.58 -4.71 25.35
N ALA A 38 -6.12 -3.50 25.49
CA ALA A 38 -6.90 -2.83 24.46
C ALA A 38 -6.07 -2.61 23.16
N TRP A 39 -4.82 -2.21 23.30
CA TRP A 39 -3.91 -2.05 22.17
C TRP A 39 -3.59 -3.40 21.52
N ILE A 40 -3.33 -4.45 22.32
CA ILE A 40 -3.05 -5.81 21.84
C ILE A 40 -4.24 -6.35 21.05
N GLN A 41 -5.45 -6.24 21.59
CA GLN A 41 -6.69 -6.67 20.92
C GLN A 41 -6.91 -5.91 19.61
N LYS A 42 -6.76 -4.58 19.61
CA LYS A 42 -6.88 -3.77 18.40
C LYS A 42 -5.88 -4.20 17.34
N LYS A 43 -4.64 -4.53 17.71
CA LYS A 43 -3.62 -5.03 16.79
C LYS A 43 -3.93 -6.42 16.25
N ARG A 44 -4.42 -7.32 17.11
CA ARG A 44 -4.87 -8.68 16.71
C ARG A 44 -6.03 -8.62 15.72
N GLN A 45 -7.07 -7.85 16.02
CA GLN A 45 -8.20 -7.66 15.10
C GLN A 45 -7.77 -7.10 13.76
N LYS A 46 -6.85 -6.12 13.77
CA LYS A 46 -6.27 -5.58 12.53
C LYS A 46 -5.46 -6.62 11.76
N SER A 47 -4.77 -7.54 12.43
CA SER A 47 -4.01 -8.63 11.79
C SER A 47 -4.95 -9.66 11.16
N LEU A 48 -5.98 -10.10 11.89
CA LEU A 48 -6.98 -11.06 11.39
C LEU A 48 -7.72 -10.52 10.16
N GLY A 49 -8.21 -9.27 10.21
CA GLY A 49 -8.88 -8.66 9.05
C GLY A 49 -7.96 -8.51 7.82
N LYS A 50 -6.63 -8.49 8.02
CA LYS A 50 -5.65 -8.49 6.92
C LYS A 50 -5.51 -9.87 6.29
N GLU A 51 -5.43 -10.91 7.11
CA GLU A 51 -5.34 -12.29 6.63
C GLU A 51 -6.58 -12.66 5.82
N ASP A 52 -7.77 -12.28 6.27
CA ASP A 52 -9.02 -12.51 5.54
C ASP A 52 -9.04 -11.79 4.19
N THR A 53 -8.59 -10.53 4.15
CA THR A 53 -8.54 -9.76 2.90
C THR A 53 -7.53 -10.34 1.90
N ASN A 54 -6.36 -10.74 2.38
CA ASN A 54 -5.35 -11.37 1.56
C ASN A 54 -5.82 -12.74 1.05
N ARG A 55 -6.43 -13.53 1.93
CA ARG A 55 -6.98 -14.84 1.59
C ARG A 55 -8.04 -14.71 0.48
N ALA A 56 -9.01 -13.83 0.64
CA ALA A 56 -10.05 -13.58 -0.35
C ALA A 56 -9.47 -13.14 -1.71
N PHE A 57 -8.43 -12.29 -1.71
CA PHE A 57 -7.73 -11.89 -2.92
C PHE A 57 -7.08 -13.09 -3.62
N PHE A 58 -6.35 -13.93 -2.87
CA PHE A 58 -5.68 -15.10 -3.45
C PHE A 58 -6.66 -16.17 -3.89
N GLU A 59 -7.73 -16.40 -3.14
CA GLU A 59 -8.80 -17.31 -3.54
C GLU A 59 -9.37 -16.88 -4.89
N LYS A 60 -9.71 -15.61 -5.05
CA LYS A 60 -10.24 -15.07 -6.29
C LYS A 60 -9.24 -15.16 -7.44
N LEU A 61 -7.99 -14.81 -7.20
CA LEU A 61 -6.93 -14.90 -8.21
C LEU A 61 -6.73 -16.33 -8.71
N PHE A 62 -6.74 -17.32 -7.80
CA PHE A 62 -6.43 -18.71 -8.16
C PHE A 62 -7.65 -19.54 -8.57
N SER A 63 -8.87 -19.21 -8.11
CA SER A 63 -10.09 -19.92 -8.49
C SER A 63 -10.75 -19.33 -9.73
N GLU A 64 -10.85 -18.00 -9.80
CA GLU A 64 -11.53 -17.30 -10.90
C GLU A 64 -10.57 -16.83 -12.01
N HIS A 65 -9.26 -16.85 -11.74
CA HIS A 65 -8.22 -16.32 -12.62
C HIS A 65 -8.45 -14.84 -12.96
N GLU A 66 -8.86 -14.06 -11.94
CA GLU A 66 -9.23 -12.67 -12.10
C GLU A 66 -8.46 -11.78 -11.11
N ILE A 67 -8.18 -10.56 -11.55
CA ILE A 67 -7.56 -9.52 -10.76
C ILE A 67 -8.19 -8.17 -11.10
N VAL A 68 -8.35 -7.31 -10.09
CA VAL A 68 -8.81 -5.93 -10.29
C VAL A 68 -7.62 -4.99 -10.16
N LEU A 69 -7.33 -4.24 -11.21
CA LEU A 69 -6.27 -3.23 -11.26
C LEU A 69 -6.86 -1.92 -11.75
N LEU A 70 -6.70 -0.84 -11.00
CA LEU A 70 -7.26 0.49 -11.29
C LEU A 70 -8.77 0.44 -11.56
N ASP A 71 -9.51 -0.28 -10.70
CA ASP A 71 -10.97 -0.54 -10.78
C ASP A 71 -11.41 -1.34 -12.02
N VAL A 72 -10.50 -1.79 -12.87
CA VAL A 72 -10.80 -2.63 -14.03
C VAL A 72 -10.53 -4.10 -13.70
N LYS A 73 -11.53 -4.93 -13.91
CA LYS A 73 -11.46 -6.38 -13.76
C LYS A 73 -10.76 -7.00 -14.98
N ARG A 74 -9.76 -7.83 -14.76
CA ARG A 74 -8.96 -8.47 -15.81
C ARG A 74 -8.83 -9.96 -15.57
N LYS A 75 -8.88 -10.74 -16.65
CA LYS A 75 -8.54 -12.16 -16.59
C LYS A 75 -7.02 -12.34 -16.52
N VAL A 76 -6.55 -13.27 -15.69
CA VAL A 76 -5.13 -13.63 -15.63
C VAL A 76 -4.90 -14.89 -16.43
N ARG A 77 -4.08 -14.81 -17.47
CA ARG A 77 -3.78 -15.91 -18.38
C ARG A 77 -2.28 -16.20 -18.43
N VAL A 78 -1.95 -17.48 -18.48
CA VAL A 78 -0.59 -17.94 -18.71
C VAL A 78 -0.43 -18.26 -20.21
N SER A 79 0.67 -17.84 -20.80
CA SER A 79 1.02 -18.10 -22.19
C SER A 79 2.45 -18.62 -22.30
N SER A 80 2.63 -19.73 -23.00
CA SER A 80 3.95 -20.26 -23.38
C SER A 80 4.41 -19.76 -24.76
N VAL A 81 3.51 -19.21 -25.54
CA VAL A 81 3.74 -18.77 -26.93
C VAL A 81 4.16 -17.31 -26.99
N ARG A 82 3.52 -16.45 -26.21
CA ARG A 82 3.80 -15.01 -26.20
C ARG A 82 5.06 -14.77 -25.34
N LYS A 83 6.13 -14.23 -25.92
CA LYS A 83 7.44 -14.06 -25.27
C LYS A 83 7.49 -12.92 -24.24
N GLU A 84 6.40 -12.21 -23.99
CA GLU A 84 6.34 -11.11 -23.03
C GLU A 84 5.10 -11.16 -22.14
N SER A 85 5.30 -10.87 -20.86
CA SER A 85 4.20 -10.63 -19.92
C SER A 85 3.74 -9.18 -20.02
N GLY A 86 2.44 -8.93 -19.85
CA GLY A 86 1.87 -7.58 -19.92
C GLY A 86 0.50 -7.47 -19.26
N VAL A 87 0.10 -6.23 -18.97
CA VAL A 87 -1.25 -5.86 -18.54
C VAL A 87 -1.91 -5.15 -19.70
N PHE A 88 -3.07 -5.64 -20.12
CA PHE A 88 -3.90 -5.14 -21.22
C PHE A 88 -5.26 -4.66 -20.66
N ASP A 89 -6.15 -4.22 -21.54
CA ASP A 89 -7.42 -3.62 -21.10
C ASP A 89 -8.29 -4.59 -20.30
N ASP A 90 -8.40 -5.84 -20.73
CA ASP A 90 -9.27 -6.88 -20.14
C ASP A 90 -8.51 -8.09 -19.60
N GLU A 91 -7.20 -8.17 -19.83
CA GLU A 91 -6.40 -9.30 -19.38
C GLU A 91 -5.01 -8.93 -18.86
N VAL A 92 -4.46 -9.80 -18.00
CA VAL A 92 -3.06 -9.86 -17.63
C VAL A 92 -2.49 -11.14 -18.22
N VAL A 93 -1.53 -11.02 -19.13
CA VAL A 93 -0.86 -12.16 -19.73
C VAL A 93 0.49 -12.36 -19.06
N LEU A 94 0.72 -13.56 -18.55
CA LEU A 94 2.01 -13.96 -17.94
C LEU A 94 2.71 -14.93 -18.90
N TRP A 95 3.89 -14.54 -19.39
CA TRP A 95 4.71 -15.48 -20.13
C TRP A 95 5.47 -16.39 -19.17
N ILE A 96 5.20 -17.68 -19.26
CA ILE A 96 5.79 -18.73 -18.42
C ILE A 96 6.16 -19.89 -19.35
N LYS A 97 7.46 -20.15 -19.43
CA LYS A 97 8.00 -21.19 -20.35
C LYS A 97 7.60 -22.61 -19.93
N ASP A 98 7.63 -22.85 -18.61
CA ASP A 98 7.29 -24.16 -18.04
C ASP A 98 5.93 -24.07 -17.33
N ALA A 99 5.01 -24.97 -17.68
CA ALA A 99 3.67 -25.02 -17.06
C ALA A 99 3.71 -25.51 -15.59
N ASN A 100 4.80 -26.18 -15.17
CA ASN A 100 4.96 -26.75 -13.82
C ASN A 100 5.66 -25.77 -12.87
N ILE A 101 5.19 -24.53 -12.79
CA ILE A 101 5.73 -23.56 -11.85
C ILE A 101 5.02 -23.62 -10.49
N SER A 102 5.76 -23.29 -9.43
CA SER A 102 5.17 -23.16 -8.10
C SER A 102 4.27 -21.90 -8.02
N ARG A 103 3.41 -21.89 -6.99
CA ARG A 103 2.57 -20.72 -6.70
C ARG A 103 3.40 -19.45 -6.48
N GLU A 104 4.52 -19.57 -5.80
CA GLU A 104 5.46 -18.49 -5.51
C GLU A 104 6.08 -17.92 -6.79
N GLN A 105 6.51 -18.79 -7.69
CA GLN A 105 7.05 -18.41 -9.00
C GLN A 105 6.00 -17.70 -9.87
N PHE A 106 4.75 -18.20 -9.87
CA PHE A 106 3.64 -17.54 -10.54
C PHE A 106 3.42 -16.13 -10.00
N LEU A 107 3.36 -15.97 -8.66
CA LEU A 107 3.18 -14.66 -8.01
C LEU A 107 4.34 -13.72 -8.29
N GLU A 108 5.57 -14.21 -8.34
CA GLU A 108 6.73 -13.40 -8.67
C GLU A 108 6.63 -12.80 -10.09
N VAL A 109 6.26 -13.62 -11.08
CA VAL A 109 6.05 -13.17 -12.47
C VAL A 109 4.89 -12.16 -12.53
N LEU A 110 3.78 -12.45 -11.84
CA LEU A 110 2.61 -11.56 -11.78
C LEU A 110 2.99 -10.19 -11.18
N VAL A 111 3.64 -10.19 -10.03
CA VAL A 111 4.07 -8.96 -9.33
C VAL A 111 5.03 -8.14 -10.20
N LYS A 112 6.01 -8.79 -10.83
CA LYS A 112 6.94 -8.13 -11.75
C LYS A 112 6.22 -7.48 -12.93
N THR A 113 5.26 -8.21 -13.52
CA THR A 113 4.45 -7.73 -14.64
C THR A 113 3.61 -6.52 -14.25
N ILE A 114 2.90 -6.62 -13.12
CA ILE A 114 2.07 -5.51 -12.61
C ILE A 114 2.94 -4.29 -12.28
N LYS A 115 4.07 -4.45 -11.62
CA LYS A 115 4.96 -3.32 -11.28
C LYS A 115 5.48 -2.59 -12.52
N LYS A 116 5.86 -3.34 -13.57
CA LYS A 116 6.32 -2.74 -14.84
C LYS A 116 5.22 -1.85 -15.46
N TRP A 117 3.99 -2.35 -15.49
CA TRP A 117 2.84 -1.62 -16.01
C TRP A 117 2.42 -0.46 -15.09
N ALA A 118 2.38 -0.70 -13.78
CA ALA A 118 1.93 0.27 -12.78
C ALA A 118 2.75 1.57 -12.80
N LEU A 119 4.04 1.51 -13.14
CA LEU A 119 4.87 2.71 -13.22
C LEU A 119 4.27 3.73 -14.19
N LYS A 120 3.92 3.31 -15.40
CA LYS A 120 3.34 4.18 -16.42
C LYS A 120 1.91 4.58 -16.04
N ALA A 121 1.07 3.60 -15.70
CA ALA A 121 -0.34 3.84 -15.41
C ALA A 121 -0.57 4.78 -14.21
N LEU A 122 0.16 4.59 -13.09
CA LEU A 122 0.04 5.46 -11.92
C LEU A 122 0.69 6.84 -12.14
N GLN A 123 1.74 6.92 -12.95
CA GLN A 123 2.34 8.19 -13.32
C GLN A 123 1.38 9.02 -14.17
N GLU A 124 0.74 8.44 -15.17
CA GLU A 124 -0.25 9.13 -16.02
C GLU A 124 -1.43 9.66 -15.19
N GLU A 125 -2.02 8.83 -14.30
CA GLU A 125 -3.08 9.29 -13.40
C GLU A 125 -2.61 10.42 -12.46
N PHE A 126 -1.39 10.33 -11.94
CA PHE A 126 -0.81 11.36 -11.08
C PHE A 126 -0.58 12.68 -11.85
N GLU A 127 -0.05 12.63 -13.06
CA GLU A 127 0.20 13.81 -13.91
C GLU A 127 -1.11 14.51 -14.33
N LEU A 128 -2.18 13.73 -14.58
CA LEU A 128 -3.53 14.29 -14.77
C LEU A 128 -4.01 15.03 -13.52
N LYS A 129 -3.77 14.48 -12.31
CA LYS A 129 -4.10 15.16 -11.06
C LYS A 129 -3.29 16.45 -10.90
N LEU A 130 -2.00 16.44 -11.22
CA LEU A 130 -1.16 17.65 -11.18
C LEU A 130 -1.70 18.76 -12.09
N ALA A 131 -2.12 18.40 -13.30
CA ALA A 131 -2.70 19.37 -14.24
C ALA A 131 -3.98 20.03 -13.70
N GLN A 132 -4.74 19.33 -12.85
CA GLN A 132 -5.96 19.86 -12.21
C GLN A 132 -5.65 20.75 -10.99
N MET A 133 -4.49 20.59 -10.35
CA MET A 133 -4.17 21.22 -9.06
C MET A 133 -3.25 22.44 -9.17
N GLY A 134 -2.47 22.56 -10.23
CA GLY A 134 -1.45 23.60 -10.37
C GLY A 134 -1.99 25.05 -10.33
N PRO A 135 -1.15 26.03 -10.17
CA PRO A 135 0.31 26.00 -10.11
C PRO A 135 0.87 25.59 -8.75
N PHE A 136 2.12 25.09 -8.74
CA PHE A 136 2.82 24.63 -7.54
C PHE A 136 4.00 25.54 -7.18
N ARG A 137 4.34 25.62 -5.88
CA ARG A 137 5.51 26.35 -5.38
C ARG A 137 6.83 25.67 -5.78
N TYR A 138 6.84 24.31 -5.76
CA TYR A 138 8.00 23.52 -6.15
C TYR A 138 7.66 22.74 -7.43
N PRO A 139 8.59 22.70 -8.42
CA PRO A 139 8.34 21.98 -9.65
C PRO A 139 8.31 20.46 -9.41
N TYR A 140 7.33 19.80 -9.98
CA TYR A 140 7.36 18.35 -10.13
C TYR A 140 8.53 17.95 -11.04
N ARG A 141 9.32 16.97 -10.63
CA ARG A 141 10.54 16.55 -11.36
C ARG A 141 10.47 15.11 -11.83
N LYS A 142 10.05 14.21 -10.96
CA LYS A 142 10.12 12.78 -11.27
C LYS A 142 9.18 11.95 -10.43
N PHE A 143 8.60 10.92 -11.05
CA PHE A 143 7.77 9.91 -10.44
C PHE A 143 8.54 8.60 -10.25
N PHE A 144 8.29 7.92 -9.14
CA PHE A 144 8.88 6.62 -8.84
C PHE A 144 7.84 5.70 -8.20
N LEU A 145 7.91 4.41 -8.49
CA LEU A 145 7.27 3.43 -7.65
C LEU A 145 8.10 3.12 -6.42
N THR A 146 7.42 2.78 -5.33
CA THR A 146 8.04 2.29 -4.10
C THR A 146 7.36 1.01 -3.62
N SER A 147 8.12 0.19 -2.87
CA SER A 147 7.64 -0.97 -2.10
C SER A 147 7.82 -0.74 -0.60
N ALA A 148 7.72 0.50 -0.13
CA ALA A 148 7.89 0.88 1.27
C ALA A 148 6.81 0.22 2.16
N LYS A 149 7.22 -0.41 3.28
CA LYS A 149 6.29 -1.15 4.15
C LYS A 149 5.36 -0.28 5.01
N THR A 150 5.59 1.04 5.08
CA THR A 150 4.95 1.92 6.07
C THR A 150 4.18 3.10 5.50
N ARG A 151 4.32 3.39 4.19
CA ARG A 151 3.71 4.56 3.57
C ARG A 151 3.24 4.29 2.15
N TRP A 152 2.11 4.88 1.78
CA TRP A 152 1.52 4.80 0.43
C TRP A 152 2.21 5.72 -0.58
N GLY A 153 2.72 6.87 -0.11
CA GLY A 153 3.41 7.83 -0.94
C GLY A 153 4.41 8.67 -0.16
N SER A 154 5.16 9.48 -0.87
CA SER A 154 5.98 10.56 -0.33
C SER A 154 6.37 11.54 -1.43
N CYS A 155 6.40 12.83 -1.09
CA CYS A 155 6.94 13.88 -1.94
C CYS A 155 8.13 14.54 -1.25
N SER A 156 9.19 14.85 -1.98
CA SER A 156 10.35 15.58 -1.48
C SER A 156 10.35 17.04 -1.96
N SER A 157 11.05 17.92 -1.23
CA SER A 157 11.27 19.32 -1.64
C SER A 157 11.97 19.49 -2.99
N ARG A 158 12.57 18.41 -3.51
CA ARG A 158 13.16 18.37 -4.85
C ARG A 158 12.15 18.02 -5.95
N GLY A 159 10.85 17.89 -5.62
CA GLY A 159 9.80 17.53 -6.58
C GLY A 159 9.81 16.05 -7.00
N HIS A 160 10.42 15.18 -6.22
CA HIS A 160 10.39 13.74 -6.46
C HIS A 160 9.22 13.12 -5.71
N VAL A 161 8.28 12.54 -6.44
CA VAL A 161 7.10 11.85 -5.91
C VAL A 161 7.32 10.34 -5.99
N ARG A 162 6.99 9.64 -4.91
CA ARG A 162 6.99 8.19 -4.82
C ARG A 162 5.61 7.70 -4.46
N ILE A 163 5.08 6.76 -5.22
CA ILE A 163 3.79 6.11 -4.94
C ILE A 163 4.01 4.62 -4.79
N HIS A 164 3.35 4.02 -3.80
CA HIS A 164 3.46 2.58 -3.59
C HIS A 164 2.77 1.83 -4.74
N TRP A 165 3.42 0.80 -5.27
CA TRP A 165 2.89 0.06 -6.42
C TRP A 165 1.53 -0.61 -6.14
N ASN A 166 1.21 -0.98 -4.88
CA ASN A 166 -0.10 -1.51 -4.50
C ASN A 166 -1.26 -0.49 -4.69
N THR A 167 -0.95 0.75 -5.03
CA THR A 167 -1.94 1.76 -5.39
C THR A 167 -2.82 1.32 -6.56
N VAL A 168 -2.37 0.39 -7.39
CA VAL A 168 -3.18 -0.21 -8.46
C VAL A 168 -4.38 -1.03 -7.94
N PHE A 169 -4.37 -1.46 -6.67
CA PHE A 169 -5.42 -2.26 -6.03
C PHE A 169 -6.39 -1.45 -5.18
N VAL A 170 -6.20 -0.15 -5.04
CA VAL A 170 -7.13 0.69 -4.28
C VAL A 170 -8.09 1.41 -5.21
N THR A 171 -9.24 1.83 -4.67
CA THR A 171 -10.29 2.47 -5.44
C THR A 171 -9.86 3.84 -5.96
N LYS A 172 -10.54 4.33 -7.00
CA LYS A 172 -10.29 5.66 -7.57
C LYS A 172 -10.32 6.77 -6.51
N SER A 173 -11.27 6.75 -5.57
CA SER A 173 -11.36 7.76 -4.52
C SER A 173 -10.15 7.75 -3.58
N GLU A 174 -9.60 6.59 -3.28
CA GLU A 174 -8.39 6.44 -2.47
C GLU A 174 -7.14 6.91 -3.22
N ARG A 175 -7.08 6.62 -4.54
CA ARG A 175 -5.99 7.13 -5.40
C ARG A 175 -6.06 8.65 -5.55
N ASP A 176 -7.25 9.19 -5.78
CA ASP A 176 -7.48 10.64 -5.86
C ASP A 176 -7.00 11.35 -4.60
N TYR A 177 -7.32 10.82 -3.42
CA TYR A 177 -6.80 11.35 -2.17
C TYR A 177 -5.28 11.25 -2.09
N LEU A 178 -4.70 10.07 -2.38
CA LEU A 178 -3.25 9.86 -2.32
C LEU A 178 -2.51 10.83 -3.25
N TYR A 179 -2.97 10.95 -4.49
CA TYR A 179 -2.36 11.86 -5.48
C TYR A 179 -2.48 13.31 -5.07
N THR A 180 -3.66 13.72 -4.59
CA THR A 180 -3.87 15.07 -4.07
C THR A 180 -2.95 15.36 -2.89
N HIS A 181 -2.77 14.41 -1.98
CA HIS A 181 -1.89 14.52 -0.82
C HIS A 181 -0.43 14.73 -1.23
N GLU A 182 0.08 13.89 -2.14
CA GLU A 182 1.48 14.01 -2.60
C GLU A 182 1.70 15.25 -3.49
N ALA A 183 0.71 15.63 -4.30
CA ALA A 183 0.77 16.86 -5.09
C ALA A 183 0.73 18.11 -4.22
N ALA A 184 -0.07 18.12 -3.14
CA ALA A 184 -0.14 19.23 -2.20
C ALA A 184 1.22 19.54 -1.54
N HIS A 185 2.08 18.51 -1.37
CA HIS A 185 3.44 18.71 -0.89
C HIS A 185 4.34 19.50 -1.86
N LEU A 186 3.97 19.60 -3.14
CA LEU A 186 4.67 20.51 -4.06
C LEU A 186 4.38 22.00 -3.77
N THR A 187 3.45 22.31 -2.87
CA THR A 187 3.16 23.67 -2.40
C THR A 187 3.45 23.82 -0.90
N GLU A 188 2.99 22.88 -0.08
CA GLU A 188 3.11 22.89 1.37
C GLU A 188 3.79 21.60 1.86
N MET A 189 5.07 21.69 2.25
CA MET A 189 5.84 20.51 2.69
C MET A 189 5.38 19.92 4.02
N ASN A 190 4.73 20.73 4.87
CA ASN A 190 4.22 20.34 6.18
C ASN A 190 2.71 20.13 6.12
N HIS A 191 2.18 19.24 6.96
CA HIS A 191 0.74 19.02 7.12
C HIS A 191 0.06 20.14 7.93
N SER A 192 0.34 21.40 7.57
CA SER A 192 -0.23 22.61 8.17
C SER A 192 -1.73 22.74 7.85
N PRO A 193 -2.48 23.67 8.47
CA PRO A 193 -3.85 23.98 8.06
C PRO A 193 -3.96 24.33 6.57
N ARG A 194 -2.97 25.03 6.00
CA ARG A 194 -2.90 25.37 4.57
C ARG A 194 -2.80 24.11 3.70
N PHE A 195 -2.00 23.14 4.10
CA PHE A 195 -1.89 21.85 3.43
C PHE A 195 -3.26 21.16 3.34
N TRP A 196 -3.96 21.04 4.48
CA TRP A 196 -5.25 20.36 4.52
C TRP A 196 -6.35 21.14 3.78
N GLN A 197 -6.29 22.45 3.76
CA GLN A 197 -7.18 23.29 2.95
C GLN A 197 -6.97 23.02 1.46
N LEU A 198 -5.71 22.93 1.00
CA LEU A 198 -5.38 22.59 -0.37
C LEU A 198 -5.90 21.19 -0.74
N VAL A 199 -5.72 20.20 0.15
CA VAL A 199 -6.26 18.85 -0.05
C VAL A 199 -7.78 18.86 -0.13
N GLU A 200 -8.48 19.59 0.73
CA GLU A 200 -9.96 19.67 0.73
C GLU A 200 -10.50 20.29 -0.56
N VAL A 201 -9.85 21.34 -1.08
CA VAL A 201 -10.24 22.00 -2.34
C VAL A 201 -10.16 21.04 -3.53
N HIS A 202 -9.12 20.24 -3.61
CA HIS A 202 -8.86 19.36 -4.78
C HIS A 202 -9.33 17.92 -4.62
N CYS A 203 -9.73 17.53 -3.41
CA CYS A 203 -10.33 16.23 -3.08
C CYS A 203 -11.37 16.40 -1.98
N PRO A 204 -12.55 16.97 -2.28
CA PRO A 204 -13.62 17.14 -1.30
C PRO A 204 -14.00 15.79 -0.67
N GLY A 205 -14.15 15.78 0.66
CA GLY A 205 -14.46 14.53 1.38
C GLY A 205 -13.27 13.59 1.55
N TYR A 206 -12.04 14.04 1.33
CA TYR A 206 -10.80 13.26 1.46
C TYR A 206 -10.69 12.48 2.78
N LYS A 207 -11.34 12.91 3.86
CA LYS A 207 -11.24 12.29 5.19
C LYS A 207 -11.66 10.82 5.17
N ARG A 208 -12.71 10.48 4.41
CA ARG A 208 -13.19 9.11 4.24
C ARG A 208 -12.15 8.26 3.48
N ALA A 209 -11.68 8.74 2.32
CA ALA A 209 -10.68 8.06 1.51
C ALA A 209 -9.37 7.85 2.29
N ARG A 210 -8.93 8.87 3.04
CA ARG A 210 -7.78 8.79 3.96
C ARG A 210 -7.96 7.69 5.00
N THR A 211 -9.11 7.62 5.67
CA THR A 211 -9.37 6.60 6.69
C THR A 211 -9.31 5.20 6.10
N ILE A 212 -9.94 4.98 4.94
CA ILE A 212 -9.95 3.69 4.26
C ILE A 212 -8.53 3.32 3.82
N LEU A 213 -7.80 4.21 3.15
CA LEU A 213 -6.44 3.96 2.68
C LEU A 213 -5.49 3.62 3.84
N HIS A 214 -5.60 4.33 4.98
CA HIS A 214 -4.79 4.06 6.17
C HIS A 214 -5.16 2.73 6.87
N SER A 215 -6.36 2.20 6.65
CA SER A 215 -6.75 0.88 7.17
C SER A 215 -6.17 -0.26 6.34
N ARG A 216 -5.86 -0.03 5.07
CA ARG A 216 -5.31 -1.04 4.16
C ARG A 216 -3.89 -1.46 4.54
N THR A 217 -3.52 -2.63 4.09
CA THR A 217 -2.16 -3.17 4.29
C THR A 217 -1.31 -2.91 3.06
N LEU A 218 -0.10 -2.46 3.28
CA LEU A 218 0.95 -2.43 2.28
C LEU A 218 1.64 -3.79 2.22
N GLY A 219 1.93 -4.30 1.01
CA GLY A 219 2.72 -5.51 0.81
C GLY A 219 1.97 -6.80 1.10
N PHE A 220 0.77 -6.96 0.55
CA PHE A 220 0.06 -8.24 0.57
C PHE A 220 0.42 -9.17 -0.60
N LEU A 221 1.19 -8.68 -1.57
CA LEU A 221 1.84 -9.43 -2.65
C LEU A 221 3.35 -9.29 -2.56
#